data_ee62099e18e0e52b7a3f43aed998cb3c
#
_entry.id   ee62099e18e0e52b7a3f43aed998cb3c
#
_cell.length_a   1.000
_cell.length_b   1.000
_cell.length_c   1.000
_cell.angle_alpha   90.00
_cell.angle_beta   90.00
_cell.angle_gamma   90.00
#
_symmetry.space_group_name_H-M   'P 1'
#
loop_
_entity.id
_entity.type
_entity.pdbx_description
1 polymer ?
#
loop_
_entity_poly.entity_id
_entity_poly.type
_entity_poly.pdbx_seq_one_letter_code
_entity_poly.pdbx_strand_id
1 'polypeptide(L)'
;MKIWVDLTNSPHVLVLRPVIDALRADGHEVEVTARDFAQTLALLDQYEMPHTAIGHHRGEKKFAKGIGLVSRSFALWRWSRGRRFDLAIGHGSNDITIAAKLRGIPSVTMFDYEWAREQHSINCRWAARTIVPDAIDPAVLDQYGAHGKVFQYPGLKEEYYLSDFEPDEAVLDQLGLDRAKKLVLLRTPPDVSLYHRHENELFPKLIEKLAHDPDVQVVALPRTPEQRAELVKLAHENIVIPDGVVDGPSLVALVDAVIGAGGTMNREAVALGTPVWTTFAGRIGAVDEQLLAEGRLNRLEDLDSLTIAKRGAPGSDRIRRDPRLLADLALGAAQR
;
A
#
# COMPACT_ATOMS: atom_id res chain seq x y z
N MET A 1 11.86 21.89 13.28
CA MET A 1 10.64 22.29 12.54
C MET A 1 9.45 21.60 13.16
N LYS A 2 8.24 22.17 12.99
CA LYS A 2 6.99 21.52 13.35
C LYS A 2 6.29 21.01 12.10
N ILE A 3 6.10 19.70 12.02
CA ILE A 3 5.63 19.01 10.83
C ILE A 3 4.27 18.36 11.09
N TRP A 4 3.37 18.50 10.15
CA TRP A 4 2.05 17.90 10.17
C TRP A 4 1.97 16.74 9.18
N VAL A 5 1.66 15.52 9.64
CA VAL A 5 1.48 14.33 8.79
C VAL A 5 0.04 13.87 8.84
N ASP A 6 -0.54 13.55 7.68
CA ASP A 6 -1.93 13.06 7.58
C ASP A 6 -2.02 11.66 6.98
N LEU A 7 -2.65 10.75 7.71
CA LEU A 7 -2.79 9.34 7.37
C LEU A 7 -4.26 9.02 7.06
N THR A 8 -4.55 8.64 5.83
CA THR A 8 -5.95 8.48 5.35
C THR A 8 -6.36 7.04 5.10
N ASN A 9 -5.41 6.08 5.18
CA ASN A 9 -5.65 4.66 4.94
C ASN A 9 -4.57 3.82 5.64
N SER A 10 -4.84 2.55 5.89
CA SER A 10 -3.92 1.61 6.57
C SER A 10 -2.52 1.54 5.93
N PRO A 11 -2.35 1.40 4.59
CA PRO A 11 -1.03 1.42 3.98
C PRO A 11 -0.24 2.70 4.21
N HIS A 12 -0.93 3.84 4.41
CA HIS A 12 -0.24 5.13 4.65
C HIS A 12 0.45 5.15 6.02
N VAL A 13 -0.05 4.40 7.00
CA VAL A 13 0.61 4.22 8.30
C VAL A 13 1.96 3.53 8.09
N LEU A 14 1.98 2.42 7.36
CA LEU A 14 3.22 1.69 7.09
C LEU A 14 4.24 2.54 6.35
N VAL A 15 3.81 3.22 5.28
CA VAL A 15 4.68 4.05 4.43
C VAL A 15 5.28 5.24 5.19
N LEU A 16 4.45 5.96 5.97
CA LEU A 16 4.87 7.22 6.59
C LEU A 16 5.43 7.03 8.00
N ARG A 17 5.21 5.89 8.67
CA ARG A 17 5.79 5.62 9.99
C ARG A 17 7.31 5.79 10.02
N PRO A 18 8.09 5.11 9.17
CA PRO A 18 9.55 5.26 9.22
C PRO A 18 10.03 6.66 8.81
N VAL A 19 9.27 7.37 7.97
CA VAL A 19 9.54 8.77 7.64
C VAL A 19 9.29 9.66 8.88
N ILE A 20 8.20 9.44 9.62
CA ILE A 20 7.89 10.15 10.87
C ILE A 20 8.98 9.88 11.90
N ASP A 21 9.41 8.62 12.04
CA ASP A 21 10.44 8.22 13.00
C ASP A 21 11.79 8.88 12.66
N ALA A 22 12.18 8.92 11.39
CA ALA A 22 13.36 9.63 10.92
C ALA A 22 13.29 11.14 11.23
N LEU A 23 12.15 11.78 10.93
CA LEU A 23 11.95 13.20 11.24
C LEU A 23 12.04 13.49 12.74
N ARG A 24 11.48 12.63 13.59
CA ARG A 24 11.56 12.76 15.05
C ARG A 24 12.99 12.55 15.56
N ALA A 25 13.72 11.57 15.01
CA ALA A 25 15.12 11.31 15.34
C ALA A 25 16.02 12.51 15.01
N ASP A 26 15.69 13.27 13.96
CA ASP A 26 16.38 14.50 13.57
C ASP A 26 15.91 15.73 14.36
N GLY A 27 15.11 15.54 15.44
CA GLY A 27 14.70 16.60 16.36
C GLY A 27 13.51 17.43 15.86
N HIS A 28 12.75 16.97 14.88
CA HIS A 28 11.52 17.66 14.45
C HIS A 28 10.32 17.28 15.32
N GLU A 29 9.46 18.24 15.62
CA GLU A 29 8.16 17.99 16.25
C GLU A 29 7.17 17.51 15.17
N VAL A 30 6.64 16.29 15.32
CA VAL A 30 5.69 15.72 14.34
C VAL A 30 4.34 15.46 14.99
N GLU A 31 3.31 16.17 14.53
CA GLU A 31 1.91 15.92 14.88
C GLU A 31 1.22 15.12 13.75
N VAL A 32 0.49 14.09 14.15
CA VAL A 32 -0.18 13.17 13.22
C VAL A 32 -1.69 13.34 13.31
N THR A 33 -2.34 13.52 12.15
CA THR A 33 -3.79 13.37 12.00
C THR A 33 -4.09 12.09 11.21
N ALA A 34 -5.20 11.43 11.56
CA ALA A 34 -5.59 10.19 10.89
C ALA A 34 -7.09 10.18 10.57
N ARG A 35 -7.44 9.51 9.46
CA ARG A 35 -8.84 9.21 9.14
C ARG A 35 -9.23 7.88 9.78
N ASP A 36 -10.38 7.81 10.40
CA ASP A 36 -11.01 6.55 10.80
C ASP A 36 -11.51 5.83 9.54
N PHE A 37 -10.65 4.97 9.01
CA PHE A 37 -10.90 4.16 7.82
C PHE A 37 -10.07 2.90 7.83
N ALA A 38 -10.69 1.77 7.51
CA ALA A 38 -10.08 0.44 7.53
C ALA A 38 -9.38 0.19 8.90
N GLN A 39 -8.13 -0.19 8.92
CA GLN A 39 -7.35 -0.48 10.13
C GLN A 39 -6.41 0.69 10.51
N THR A 40 -6.63 1.90 9.97
CA THR A 40 -5.70 3.02 10.16
C THR A 40 -5.45 3.34 11.63
N LEU A 41 -6.53 3.51 12.42
CA LEU A 41 -6.39 3.84 13.85
C LEU A 41 -5.81 2.67 14.64
N ALA A 42 -6.26 1.45 14.37
CA ALA A 42 -5.75 0.25 15.05
C ALA A 42 -4.24 0.04 14.81
N LEU A 43 -3.75 0.31 13.60
CA LEU A 43 -2.31 0.27 13.30
C LEU A 43 -1.53 1.37 14.02
N LEU A 44 -2.09 2.57 14.12
CA LEU A 44 -1.45 3.65 14.86
C LEU A 44 -1.35 3.35 16.36
N ASP A 45 -2.39 2.74 16.94
CA ASP A 45 -2.38 2.29 18.33
C ASP A 45 -1.38 1.14 18.53
N GLN A 46 -1.34 0.17 17.61
CA GLN A 46 -0.38 -0.94 17.63
C GLN A 46 1.08 -0.46 17.61
N TYR A 47 1.36 0.60 16.83
CA TYR A 47 2.70 1.22 16.77
C TYR A 47 2.92 2.30 17.83
N GLU A 48 2.02 2.42 18.80
CA GLU A 48 2.08 3.43 19.87
C GLU A 48 2.32 4.86 19.34
N MET A 49 1.75 5.17 18.17
CA MET A 49 1.95 6.44 17.50
C MET A 49 0.88 7.46 17.91
N PRO A 50 1.23 8.51 18.67
CA PRO A 50 0.27 9.55 19.06
C PRO A 50 -0.35 10.23 17.83
N HIS A 51 -1.68 10.27 17.79
CA HIS A 51 -2.43 10.80 16.66
C HIS A 51 -3.73 11.51 17.08
N THR A 52 -4.27 12.33 16.17
CA THR A 52 -5.61 12.90 16.31
C THR A 52 -6.51 12.33 15.22
N ALA A 53 -7.53 11.58 15.58
CA ALA A 53 -8.52 11.06 14.64
C ALA A 53 -9.42 12.21 14.12
N ILE A 54 -9.44 12.43 12.80
CA ILE A 54 -10.26 13.46 12.14
C ILE A 54 -10.94 12.88 10.91
N GLY A 55 -12.26 12.77 10.97
CA GLY A 55 -13.11 12.28 9.91
C GLY A 55 -13.15 10.77 9.79
N HIS A 56 -14.20 10.27 9.14
CA HIS A 56 -14.44 8.86 8.85
C HIS A 56 -14.75 8.67 7.38
N HIS A 57 -14.67 7.44 6.89
CA HIS A 57 -15.03 7.11 5.51
C HIS A 57 -16.54 7.18 5.32
N ARG A 58 -17.00 7.86 4.25
CA ARG A 58 -18.44 8.10 3.96
C ARG A 58 -19.00 7.22 2.84
N GLY A 59 -18.31 6.14 2.48
CA GLY A 59 -18.75 5.21 1.43
C GLY A 59 -18.26 5.58 0.03
N GLU A 60 -18.67 4.80 -0.99
CA GLU A 60 -18.10 4.83 -2.34
C GLU A 60 -18.77 5.78 -3.32
N LYS A 61 -19.99 6.28 -3.03
CA LYS A 61 -20.73 7.16 -3.93
C LYS A 61 -19.97 8.47 -4.17
N LYS A 62 -19.82 8.90 -5.44
CA LYS A 62 -19.04 10.10 -5.82
C LYS A 62 -19.48 11.36 -5.07
N PHE A 63 -20.77 11.56 -4.88
CA PHE A 63 -21.31 12.71 -4.13
C PHE A 63 -20.91 12.68 -2.64
N ALA A 64 -20.97 11.51 -2.00
CA ALA A 64 -20.54 11.32 -0.63
C ALA A 64 -19.02 11.53 -0.47
N LYS A 65 -18.22 11.11 -1.46
CA LYS A 65 -16.77 11.39 -1.51
C LYS A 65 -16.49 12.89 -1.59
N GLY A 66 -17.22 13.64 -2.42
CA GLY A 66 -17.08 15.10 -2.52
C GLY A 66 -17.41 15.83 -1.20
N ILE A 67 -18.54 15.49 -0.57
CA ILE A 67 -18.91 16.04 0.74
C ILE A 67 -17.88 15.63 1.80
N GLY A 68 -17.40 14.38 1.76
CA GLY A 68 -16.37 13.86 2.66
C GLY A 68 -15.08 14.67 2.56
N LEU A 69 -14.60 14.93 1.34
CA LEU A 69 -13.42 15.75 1.07
C LEU A 69 -13.56 17.16 1.65
N VAL A 70 -14.63 17.87 1.33
CA VAL A 70 -14.86 19.25 1.82
C VAL A 70 -14.95 19.27 3.34
N SER A 71 -15.74 18.39 3.95
CA SER A 71 -15.96 18.38 5.40
C SER A 71 -14.68 18.04 6.16
N ARG A 72 -13.89 17.06 5.66
CA ARG A 72 -12.64 16.68 6.31
C ARG A 72 -11.55 17.72 6.12
N SER A 73 -11.40 18.28 4.91
CA SER A 73 -10.46 19.39 4.67
C SER A 73 -10.75 20.58 5.58
N PHE A 74 -12.02 20.92 5.78
CA PHE A 74 -12.43 21.98 6.71
C PHE A 74 -12.10 21.63 8.17
N ALA A 75 -12.36 20.39 8.58
CA ALA A 75 -12.02 19.91 9.93
C ALA A 75 -10.52 19.98 10.20
N LEU A 76 -9.69 19.54 9.24
CA LEU A 76 -8.23 19.63 9.29
C LEU A 76 -7.75 21.08 9.31
N TRP A 77 -8.32 21.95 8.47
CA TRP A 77 -8.03 23.37 8.50
C TRP A 77 -8.35 24.00 9.86
N ARG A 78 -9.51 23.69 10.45
CA ARG A 78 -9.90 24.17 11.77
C ARG A 78 -8.96 23.64 12.86
N TRP A 79 -8.60 22.35 12.81
CA TRP A 79 -7.70 21.72 13.77
C TRP A 79 -6.29 22.34 13.71
N SER A 80 -5.80 22.68 12.51
CA SER A 80 -4.49 23.30 12.34
C SER A 80 -4.42 24.77 12.77
N ARG A 81 -5.58 25.42 13.07
CA ARG A 81 -5.59 26.82 13.56
C ARG A 81 -4.92 26.93 14.92
N GLY A 82 -4.07 27.96 15.05
CA GLY A 82 -3.28 28.18 16.28
C GLY A 82 -2.00 27.31 16.35
N ARG A 83 -1.89 26.27 15.51
CA ARG A 83 -0.65 25.49 15.34
C ARG A 83 0.19 26.12 14.23
N ARG A 84 1.50 26.29 14.49
CA ARG A 84 2.44 26.87 13.51
C ARG A 84 3.24 25.73 12.88
N PHE A 85 2.67 25.10 11.86
CA PHE A 85 3.36 24.07 11.08
C PHE A 85 4.23 24.72 10.02
N ASP A 86 5.45 24.19 9.87
CA ASP A 86 6.41 24.58 8.84
C ASP A 86 6.21 23.77 7.57
N LEU A 87 5.65 22.56 7.69
CA LEU A 87 5.47 21.59 6.59
C LEU A 87 4.27 20.70 6.87
N ALA A 88 3.56 20.29 5.79
CA ALA A 88 2.51 19.29 5.83
C ALA A 88 2.87 18.13 4.87
N ILE A 89 2.69 16.86 5.29
CA ILE A 89 3.03 15.66 4.51
C ILE A 89 1.82 14.74 4.43
N GLY A 90 1.52 14.24 3.23
CA GLY A 90 0.49 13.22 3.01
C GLY A 90 0.86 12.26 1.90
N HIS A 91 0.39 11.00 2.02
CA HIS A 91 0.46 10.03 0.95
C HIS A 91 -0.86 10.03 0.17
N GLY A 92 -0.91 10.73 -0.95
CA GLY A 92 -2.11 10.87 -1.77
C GLY A 92 -3.31 11.53 -1.06
N SER A 93 -3.12 12.25 0.05
CA SER A 93 -4.20 12.89 0.79
C SER A 93 -4.55 14.25 0.21
N ASN A 94 -5.70 14.35 -0.46
CA ASN A 94 -6.24 15.63 -0.91
C ASN A 94 -6.63 16.53 0.26
N ASP A 95 -7.11 15.93 1.35
CA ASP A 95 -7.62 16.64 2.51
C ASP A 95 -6.55 17.56 3.16
N ILE A 96 -5.36 17.00 3.42
CA ILE A 96 -4.25 17.77 4.01
C ILE A 96 -3.71 18.80 3.02
N THR A 97 -3.62 18.44 1.73
CA THR A 97 -3.12 19.38 0.70
C THR A 97 -4.01 20.62 0.61
N ILE A 98 -5.33 20.43 0.64
CA ILE A 98 -6.31 21.54 0.67
C ILE A 98 -6.17 22.36 1.96
N ALA A 99 -6.17 21.70 3.13
CA ALA A 99 -6.09 22.35 4.41
C ALA A 99 -4.78 23.13 4.58
N ALA A 100 -3.65 22.57 4.19
CA ALA A 100 -2.33 23.21 4.20
C ALA A 100 -2.29 24.43 3.27
N LYS A 101 -2.82 24.30 2.05
CA LYS A 101 -2.91 25.44 1.10
C LYS A 101 -3.70 26.61 1.68
N LEU A 102 -4.85 26.33 2.30
CA LEU A 102 -5.68 27.36 2.96
C LEU A 102 -5.01 28.00 4.19
N ARG A 103 -4.02 27.31 4.77
CA ARG A 103 -3.21 27.81 5.92
C ARG A 103 -1.92 28.49 5.49
N GLY A 104 -1.56 28.47 4.21
CA GLY A 104 -0.28 28.96 3.72
C GLY A 104 0.91 28.06 4.13
N ILE A 105 0.66 26.80 4.49
CA ILE A 105 1.67 25.83 4.87
C ILE A 105 2.13 25.09 3.60
N PRO A 106 3.44 25.03 3.30
CA PRO A 106 3.94 24.20 2.21
C PRO A 106 3.59 22.74 2.46
N SER A 107 3.13 22.04 1.43
CA SER A 107 2.77 20.63 1.57
C SER A 107 3.51 19.73 0.59
N VAL A 108 3.69 18.49 0.98
CA VAL A 108 4.26 17.41 0.18
C VAL A 108 3.20 16.34 -0.03
N THR A 109 3.07 15.89 -1.27
CA THR A 109 2.28 14.70 -1.59
C THR A 109 3.20 13.60 -2.08
N MET A 110 2.96 12.36 -1.63
CA MET A 110 3.68 11.17 -2.08
C MET A 110 2.68 10.20 -2.71
N PHE A 111 3.05 9.52 -3.77
CA PHE A 111 2.25 8.43 -4.36
C PHE A 111 3.11 7.58 -5.31
N ASP A 112 2.59 6.41 -5.68
CA ASP A 112 3.27 5.38 -6.47
C ASP A 112 2.43 4.84 -7.63
N TYR A 113 1.35 5.55 -8.00
CA TYR A 113 0.48 5.22 -9.13
C TYR A 113 0.00 6.51 -9.78
N GLU A 114 0.37 6.75 -11.03
CA GLU A 114 0.21 8.04 -11.72
C GLU A 114 -1.17 8.28 -12.34
N TRP A 115 -2.03 7.26 -12.44
CA TRP A 115 -3.29 7.36 -13.17
C TRP A 115 -4.50 7.77 -12.31
N ALA A 116 -4.31 8.10 -11.04
CA ALA A 116 -5.38 8.56 -10.14
C ALA A 116 -5.73 10.05 -10.39
N ARG A 117 -6.28 10.34 -11.57
CA ARG A 117 -6.47 11.69 -12.13
C ARG A 117 -7.15 12.67 -11.16
N GLU A 118 -8.26 12.28 -10.55
CA GLU A 118 -9.02 13.18 -9.66
C GLU A 118 -8.18 13.57 -8.42
N GLN A 119 -7.44 12.61 -7.86
CA GLN A 119 -6.58 12.81 -6.71
C GLN A 119 -5.37 13.67 -7.06
N HIS A 120 -4.69 13.37 -8.16
CA HIS A 120 -3.47 14.07 -8.56
C HIS A 120 -3.74 15.50 -9.04
N SER A 121 -4.90 15.77 -9.67
CA SER A 121 -5.28 17.11 -10.10
C SER A 121 -5.35 18.13 -8.96
N ILE A 122 -5.63 17.69 -7.72
CA ILE A 122 -5.58 18.55 -6.54
C ILE A 122 -4.17 18.54 -5.95
N ASN A 123 -3.64 17.36 -5.67
CA ASN A 123 -2.37 17.21 -4.95
C ASN A 123 -1.19 17.83 -5.71
N CYS A 124 -1.00 17.47 -6.98
CA CYS A 124 0.13 17.96 -7.78
C CYS A 124 0.07 19.47 -8.01
N ARG A 125 -1.15 20.02 -8.16
CA ARG A 125 -1.31 21.46 -8.39
C ARG A 125 -1.00 22.30 -7.17
N TRP A 126 -1.39 21.85 -5.99
CA TRP A 126 -1.35 22.64 -4.75
C TRP A 126 -0.18 22.30 -3.83
N ALA A 127 0.36 21.09 -3.89
CA ALA A 127 1.56 20.73 -3.15
C ALA A 127 2.79 21.53 -3.64
N ALA A 128 3.70 21.81 -2.71
CA ALA A 128 5.00 22.41 -3.00
C ALA A 128 5.95 21.38 -3.64
N ARG A 129 5.84 20.10 -3.23
CA ARG A 129 6.57 18.98 -3.83
C ARG A 129 5.67 17.78 -4.04
N THR A 130 5.93 17.05 -5.12
CA THR A 130 5.35 15.76 -5.45
C THR A 130 6.49 14.73 -5.43
N ILE A 131 6.43 13.76 -4.53
CA ILE A 131 7.48 12.74 -4.36
C ILE A 131 6.94 11.40 -4.88
N VAL A 132 7.65 10.81 -5.83
CA VAL A 132 7.23 9.59 -6.53
C VAL A 132 8.42 8.64 -6.74
N PRO A 133 8.19 7.34 -7.00
CA PRO A 133 9.24 6.44 -7.44
C PRO A 133 9.90 6.91 -8.75
N ASP A 134 11.16 6.56 -8.93
CA ASP A 134 11.94 6.88 -10.14
C ASP A 134 11.39 6.25 -11.43
N ALA A 135 10.60 5.18 -11.31
CA ALA A 135 9.85 4.58 -12.42
C ALA A 135 8.83 5.53 -13.07
N ILE A 136 8.29 6.51 -12.32
CA ILE A 136 7.28 7.43 -12.82
C ILE A 136 7.96 8.60 -13.53
N ASP A 137 7.76 8.73 -14.85
CA ASP A 137 8.24 9.87 -15.62
C ASP A 137 7.58 11.17 -15.12
N PRO A 138 8.38 12.17 -14.66
CA PRO A 138 7.87 13.47 -14.24
C PRO A 138 6.96 14.16 -15.27
N ALA A 139 7.24 13.99 -16.56
CA ALA A 139 6.45 14.60 -17.64
C ALA A 139 4.99 14.12 -17.66
N VAL A 140 4.74 12.88 -17.24
CA VAL A 140 3.37 12.34 -17.13
C VAL A 140 2.55 13.11 -16.08
N LEU A 141 3.20 13.67 -15.07
CA LEU A 141 2.55 14.40 -13.99
C LEU A 141 2.29 15.88 -14.29
N ASP A 142 2.87 16.41 -15.37
CA ASP A 142 2.66 17.80 -15.79
C ASP A 142 1.18 18.09 -16.10
N GLN A 143 0.46 17.10 -16.65
CA GLN A 143 -0.99 17.19 -16.89
C GLN A 143 -1.80 17.47 -15.60
N TYR A 144 -1.25 17.14 -14.43
CA TYR A 144 -1.87 17.39 -13.13
C TYR A 144 -1.35 18.66 -12.44
N GLY A 145 -0.40 19.38 -13.07
CA GLY A 145 0.17 20.62 -12.55
C GLY A 145 1.37 20.40 -11.63
N ALA A 146 2.12 19.32 -11.85
CA ALA A 146 3.35 19.02 -11.09
C ALA A 146 4.64 19.59 -11.71
N HIS A 147 4.55 20.33 -12.81
CA HIS A 147 5.71 20.84 -13.53
C HIS A 147 6.73 21.54 -12.61
N GLY A 148 7.98 21.09 -12.65
CA GLY A 148 9.08 21.62 -11.82
C GLY A 148 8.97 21.29 -10.32
N LYS A 149 8.03 20.42 -9.90
CA LYS A 149 7.79 20.07 -8.49
C LYS A 149 7.94 18.58 -8.20
N VAL A 150 8.29 17.76 -9.18
CA VAL A 150 8.46 16.33 -9.03
C VAL A 150 9.87 16.01 -8.54
N PHE A 151 9.94 15.21 -7.48
CA PHE A 151 11.15 14.68 -6.88
C PHE A 151 11.02 13.16 -6.83
N GLN A 152 12.01 12.47 -7.35
CA GLN A 152 11.98 11.02 -7.45
C GLN A 152 12.84 10.38 -6.37
N TYR A 153 12.39 9.20 -5.91
CA TYR A 153 13.19 8.32 -5.07
C TYR A 153 13.41 6.98 -5.78
N PRO A 154 14.56 6.30 -5.59
CA PRO A 154 14.85 5.05 -6.26
C PRO A 154 14.00 3.89 -5.70
N GLY A 155 13.52 3.03 -6.60
CA GLY A 155 12.86 1.78 -6.28
C GLY A 155 11.45 1.93 -5.69
N LEU A 156 11.09 1.01 -4.80
CA LEU A 156 9.75 0.89 -4.24
C LEU A 156 9.65 1.54 -2.86
N LYS A 157 8.50 2.15 -2.53
CA LYS A 157 8.23 2.64 -1.15
C LYS A 157 8.26 1.49 -0.13
N GLU A 158 7.95 0.28 -0.56
CA GLU A 158 7.99 -0.95 0.21
C GLU A 158 9.43 -1.27 0.68
N GLU A 159 10.44 -0.98 -0.12
CA GLU A 159 11.85 -1.18 0.21
C GLU A 159 12.32 -0.25 1.35
N TYR A 160 11.61 0.86 1.59
CA TYR A 160 11.87 1.79 2.68
C TYR A 160 11.16 1.39 3.97
N TYR A 161 9.84 1.16 3.91
CA TYR A 161 9.10 0.86 5.14
C TYR A 161 9.26 -0.57 5.64
N LEU A 162 9.75 -1.46 4.80
CA LEU A 162 10.14 -2.80 5.20
C LEU A 162 11.66 -2.92 5.48
N SER A 163 12.42 -1.84 5.48
CA SER A 163 13.89 -1.89 5.63
C SER A 163 14.33 -2.62 6.91
N ASP A 164 13.66 -2.36 8.02
CA ASP A 164 13.97 -2.94 9.34
C ASP A 164 13.02 -4.09 9.71
N PHE A 165 12.13 -4.46 8.77
CA PHE A 165 11.18 -5.52 9.03
C PHE A 165 11.86 -6.88 9.08
N GLU A 166 11.57 -7.67 10.11
CA GLU A 166 11.94 -9.08 10.21
C GLU A 166 10.65 -9.90 10.35
N PRO A 167 10.48 -11.00 9.57
CA PRO A 167 9.27 -11.79 9.59
C PRO A 167 9.13 -12.58 10.89
N ASP A 168 7.93 -12.61 11.44
CA ASP A 168 7.57 -13.45 12.58
C ASP A 168 7.04 -14.81 12.07
N GLU A 169 7.81 -15.86 12.30
CA GLU A 169 7.45 -17.23 11.89
C GLU A 169 6.21 -17.78 12.62
N ALA A 170 5.82 -17.19 13.75
CA ALA A 170 4.63 -17.60 14.48
C ALA A 170 3.34 -17.52 13.65
N VAL A 171 3.32 -16.67 12.60
CA VAL A 171 2.18 -16.56 11.68
C VAL A 171 1.87 -17.89 10.96
N LEU A 172 2.90 -18.68 10.65
CA LEU A 172 2.72 -20.00 10.00
C LEU A 172 2.04 -21.00 10.96
N ASP A 173 2.47 -21.01 12.21
CA ASP A 173 1.92 -21.90 13.25
C ASP A 173 0.49 -21.49 13.62
N GLN A 174 0.21 -20.19 13.73
CA GLN A 174 -1.13 -19.63 13.97
C GLN A 174 -2.13 -20.03 12.87
N LEU A 175 -1.67 -20.17 11.65
CA LEU A 175 -2.49 -20.57 10.50
C LEU A 175 -2.48 -22.08 10.25
N GLY A 176 -1.74 -22.87 11.04
CA GLY A 176 -1.63 -24.32 10.88
C GLY A 176 -0.96 -24.71 9.55
N LEU A 177 0.02 -23.95 9.09
CA LEU A 177 0.66 -24.18 7.80
C LEU A 177 1.78 -25.22 7.90
N ASP A 178 1.77 -26.18 6.98
CA ASP A 178 2.78 -27.22 6.86
C ASP A 178 3.99 -26.68 6.09
N ARG A 179 5.11 -26.46 6.79
CA ARG A 179 6.35 -25.96 6.23
C ARG A 179 6.99 -26.91 5.21
N ALA A 180 6.59 -28.17 5.14
CA ALA A 180 7.05 -29.12 4.14
C ALA A 180 6.40 -28.90 2.78
N LYS A 181 5.19 -28.33 2.77
CA LYS A 181 4.45 -28.01 1.54
C LYS A 181 4.91 -26.67 0.94
N LYS A 182 4.61 -26.47 -0.34
CA LYS A 182 4.75 -25.16 -1.00
C LYS A 182 3.64 -24.26 -0.50
N LEU A 183 3.99 -23.15 0.15
CA LEU A 183 3.06 -22.20 0.70
C LEU A 183 2.74 -21.11 -0.33
N VAL A 184 1.48 -20.89 -0.63
CA VAL A 184 1.02 -19.89 -1.60
C VAL A 184 0.09 -18.91 -0.92
N LEU A 185 0.41 -17.62 -0.99
CA LEU A 185 -0.48 -16.56 -0.56
C LEU A 185 -1.30 -16.05 -1.74
N LEU A 186 -2.62 -16.19 -1.64
CA LEU A 186 -3.56 -15.78 -2.67
C LEU A 186 -4.39 -14.58 -2.19
N ARG A 187 -4.26 -13.44 -2.87
CA ARG A 187 -5.05 -12.25 -2.60
C ARG A 187 -6.15 -12.09 -3.65
N THR A 188 -7.41 -12.11 -3.23
CA THR A 188 -8.54 -11.95 -4.16
C THR A 188 -8.52 -10.61 -4.90
N PRO A 189 -9.03 -10.56 -6.16
CA PRO A 189 -9.20 -9.31 -6.89
C PRO A 189 -10.08 -8.29 -6.13
N PRO A 190 -9.97 -6.98 -6.42
CA PRO A 190 -10.78 -5.96 -5.76
C PRO A 190 -12.26 -5.99 -6.13
N ASP A 191 -12.66 -6.72 -7.16
CA ASP A 191 -14.05 -6.83 -7.60
C ASP A 191 -14.88 -7.78 -6.72
N VAL A 192 -16.15 -7.44 -6.56
CA VAL A 192 -17.02 -7.98 -5.50
C VAL A 192 -17.42 -9.45 -5.69
N SER A 193 -17.28 -10.01 -6.89
CA SER A 193 -17.64 -11.41 -7.16
C SER A 193 -16.54 -12.15 -7.89
N LEU A 194 -16.19 -13.34 -7.39
CA LEU A 194 -15.24 -14.25 -8.01
C LEU A 194 -15.81 -14.91 -9.28
N TYR A 195 -17.14 -14.95 -9.43
CA TYR A 195 -17.85 -15.80 -10.42
C TYR A 195 -18.76 -15.04 -11.39
N HIS A 196 -19.08 -13.78 -11.14
CA HIS A 196 -20.14 -13.08 -11.90
C HIS A 196 -19.68 -12.11 -12.98
N ARG A 197 -18.38 -12.01 -13.26
CA ARG A 197 -17.86 -11.25 -14.41
C ARG A 197 -17.20 -12.18 -15.41
N HIS A 198 -17.72 -12.18 -16.61
CA HIS A 198 -17.22 -12.93 -17.78
C HIS A 198 -15.76 -12.60 -18.18
N GLU A 199 -15.09 -11.68 -17.47
CA GLU A 199 -13.76 -11.18 -17.85
C GLU A 199 -12.60 -11.77 -17.03
N ASN A 200 -12.83 -12.58 -15.99
CA ASN A 200 -11.73 -13.18 -15.22
C ASN A 200 -12.03 -14.64 -14.82
N GLU A 201 -12.09 -15.53 -15.80
CA GLU A 201 -12.17 -16.98 -15.57
C GLU A 201 -10.88 -17.57 -14.98
N LEU A 202 -9.79 -16.81 -14.99
CA LEU A 202 -8.48 -17.26 -14.54
C LEU A 202 -8.45 -17.55 -13.04
N PHE A 203 -9.09 -16.69 -12.23
CA PHE A 203 -9.02 -16.79 -10.78
C PHE A 203 -9.71 -18.03 -10.20
N PRO A 204 -10.95 -18.39 -10.60
CA PRO A 204 -11.57 -19.66 -10.20
C PRO A 204 -10.75 -20.89 -10.62
N LYS A 205 -10.25 -20.92 -11.85
CA LYS A 205 -9.41 -22.02 -12.35
C LYS A 205 -8.08 -22.12 -11.59
N LEU A 206 -7.50 -20.98 -11.19
CA LEU A 206 -6.31 -20.92 -10.36
C LEU A 206 -6.56 -21.57 -8.99
N ILE A 207 -7.66 -21.20 -8.31
CA ILE A 207 -8.03 -21.80 -7.03
C ILE A 207 -8.20 -23.31 -7.19
N GLU A 208 -8.92 -23.76 -8.21
CA GLU A 208 -9.12 -25.18 -8.48
C GLU A 208 -7.82 -25.92 -8.72
N LYS A 209 -6.91 -25.37 -9.56
CA LYS A 209 -5.57 -25.92 -9.81
C LYS A 209 -4.77 -26.07 -8.51
N LEU A 210 -4.71 -25.01 -7.71
CA LEU A 210 -3.95 -25.01 -6.45
C LEU A 210 -4.58 -25.95 -5.40
N ALA A 211 -5.91 -26.04 -5.36
CA ALA A 211 -6.65 -26.88 -4.43
C ALA A 211 -6.42 -28.38 -4.68
N HIS A 212 -6.15 -28.79 -5.91
CA HIS A 212 -5.90 -30.18 -6.27
C HIS A 212 -4.42 -30.59 -6.25
N ASP A 213 -3.49 -29.66 -5.97
CA ASP A 213 -2.06 -29.98 -5.84
C ASP A 213 -1.77 -30.40 -4.37
N PRO A 214 -1.45 -31.68 -4.10
CA PRO A 214 -1.21 -32.18 -2.75
C PRO A 214 0.05 -31.59 -2.11
N ASP A 215 0.97 -31.08 -2.90
CA ASP A 215 2.23 -30.47 -2.45
C ASP A 215 2.09 -29.01 -2.12
N VAL A 216 0.91 -28.43 -2.35
CA VAL A 216 0.62 -26.99 -2.13
C VAL A 216 -0.33 -26.80 -0.94
N GLN A 217 -0.09 -25.76 -0.17
CA GLN A 217 -1.04 -25.21 0.79
C GLN A 217 -1.24 -23.72 0.52
N VAL A 218 -2.50 -23.30 0.44
CA VAL A 218 -2.88 -21.94 0.05
C VAL A 218 -3.40 -21.17 1.24
N VAL A 219 -2.91 -19.96 1.47
CA VAL A 219 -3.56 -18.99 2.35
C VAL A 219 -4.33 -18.00 1.47
N ALA A 220 -5.64 -18.06 1.51
CA ALA A 220 -6.50 -17.18 0.73
C ALA A 220 -7.00 -16.01 1.57
N LEU A 221 -6.66 -14.78 1.15
CA LEU A 221 -7.05 -13.55 1.83
C LEU A 221 -8.16 -12.82 1.06
N PRO A 222 -9.43 -13.00 1.43
CA PRO A 222 -10.55 -12.27 0.82
C PRO A 222 -10.51 -10.79 1.19
N ARG A 223 -11.09 -9.94 0.35
CA ARG A 223 -11.25 -8.50 0.61
C ARG A 223 -12.60 -8.15 1.20
N THR A 224 -13.60 -8.97 0.94
CA THR A 224 -14.98 -8.74 1.38
C THR A 224 -15.59 -9.99 2.03
N PRO A 225 -16.61 -9.84 2.87
CA PRO A 225 -17.33 -10.98 3.44
C PRO A 225 -17.93 -11.90 2.37
N GLU A 226 -18.37 -11.35 1.23
CA GLU A 226 -18.93 -12.10 0.10
C GLU A 226 -17.88 -13.00 -0.52
N GLN A 227 -16.69 -12.47 -0.81
CA GLN A 227 -15.55 -13.23 -1.33
C GLN A 227 -15.14 -14.33 -0.34
N ARG A 228 -15.18 -14.04 0.98
CA ARG A 228 -14.93 -15.04 2.00
C ARG A 228 -15.93 -16.18 1.93
N ALA A 229 -17.24 -15.86 1.86
CA ALA A 229 -18.29 -16.84 1.78
C ALA A 229 -18.19 -17.73 0.52
N GLU A 230 -17.73 -17.17 -0.60
CA GLU A 230 -17.49 -17.92 -1.83
C GLU A 230 -16.28 -18.87 -1.67
N LEU A 231 -15.16 -18.40 -1.11
CA LEU A 231 -14.00 -19.24 -0.86
C LEU A 231 -14.29 -20.38 0.10
N VAL A 232 -15.05 -20.15 1.16
CA VAL A 232 -15.47 -21.19 2.13
C VAL A 232 -16.30 -22.29 1.46
N LYS A 233 -17.14 -21.96 0.47
CA LYS A 233 -17.91 -22.97 -0.29
C LYS A 233 -17.04 -23.90 -1.12
N LEU A 234 -15.85 -23.45 -1.51
CA LEU A 234 -14.91 -24.27 -2.27
C LEU A 234 -14.20 -25.31 -1.41
N ALA A 235 -14.25 -25.17 -0.09
CA ALA A 235 -13.85 -26.07 1.02
C ALA A 235 -12.83 -27.18 0.63
N HIS A 236 -11.61 -26.78 0.28
CA HIS A 236 -10.51 -27.71 0.07
C HIS A 236 -9.62 -27.74 1.31
N GLU A 237 -9.18 -28.93 1.71
CA GLU A 237 -8.34 -29.13 2.91
C GLU A 237 -7.02 -28.35 2.88
N ASN A 238 -6.50 -28.08 1.69
CA ASN A 238 -5.25 -27.34 1.53
C ASN A 238 -5.43 -25.82 1.37
N ILE A 239 -6.68 -25.29 1.49
CA ILE A 239 -6.95 -23.85 1.45
C ILE A 239 -7.29 -23.34 2.85
N VAL A 240 -6.43 -22.51 3.41
CA VAL A 240 -6.63 -21.84 4.70
C VAL A 240 -7.18 -20.43 4.45
N ILE A 241 -8.32 -20.13 5.06
CA ILE A 241 -8.94 -18.80 5.02
C ILE A 241 -8.96 -18.25 6.44
N PRO A 242 -8.05 -17.32 6.80
CA PRO A 242 -7.94 -16.81 8.17
C PRO A 242 -9.24 -16.17 8.67
N ASP A 243 -9.62 -16.42 9.93
CA ASP A 243 -10.82 -15.83 10.54
C ASP A 243 -10.63 -14.39 11.00
N GLY A 244 -9.40 -13.95 11.16
CA GLY A 244 -9.04 -12.65 11.72
C GLY A 244 -8.01 -11.90 10.92
N VAL A 245 -7.46 -10.87 11.55
CA VAL A 245 -6.33 -10.10 11.02
C VAL A 245 -5.07 -10.96 11.08
N VAL A 246 -4.33 -11.00 9.99
CA VAL A 246 -3.07 -11.74 9.85
C VAL A 246 -1.93 -10.74 9.68
N ASP A 247 -0.76 -11.07 10.21
CA ASP A 247 0.47 -10.35 9.88
C ASP A 247 0.84 -10.59 8.40
N GLY A 248 0.32 -9.69 7.55
CA GLY A 248 0.49 -9.77 6.11
C GLY A 248 1.94 -9.75 5.65
N PRO A 249 2.77 -8.80 6.11
CA PRO A 249 4.19 -8.74 5.76
C PRO A 249 4.96 -10.01 6.15
N SER A 250 4.77 -10.56 7.35
CA SER A 250 5.40 -11.83 7.74
C SER A 250 4.97 -12.99 6.85
N LEU A 251 3.67 -13.08 6.57
CA LEU A 251 3.16 -14.12 5.68
C LEU A 251 3.73 -13.98 4.25
N VAL A 252 3.76 -12.76 3.69
CA VAL A 252 4.37 -12.49 2.38
C VAL A 252 5.84 -12.91 2.34
N ALA A 253 6.59 -12.64 3.41
CA ALA A 253 8.02 -12.99 3.47
C ALA A 253 8.26 -14.51 3.54
N LEU A 254 7.37 -15.25 4.20
CA LEU A 254 7.56 -16.65 4.55
C LEU A 254 6.95 -17.66 3.56
N VAL A 255 6.03 -17.22 2.68
CA VAL A 255 5.45 -18.09 1.65
C VAL A 255 6.40 -18.28 0.46
N ASP A 256 6.18 -19.34 -0.32
CA ASP A 256 6.96 -19.66 -1.51
C ASP A 256 6.52 -18.86 -2.74
N ALA A 257 5.27 -18.41 -2.76
CA ALA A 257 4.71 -17.59 -3.84
C ALA A 257 3.57 -16.69 -3.36
N VAL A 258 3.46 -15.50 -3.98
CA VAL A 258 2.33 -14.59 -3.83
C VAL A 258 1.61 -14.46 -5.16
N ILE A 259 0.29 -14.59 -5.16
CA ILE A 259 -0.55 -14.36 -6.34
C ILE A 259 -1.64 -13.34 -5.96
N GLY A 260 -1.67 -12.20 -6.66
CA GLY A 260 -2.61 -11.15 -6.35
C GLY A 260 -2.97 -10.28 -7.56
N ALA A 261 -4.07 -9.55 -7.45
CA ALA A 261 -4.52 -8.62 -8.49
C ALA A 261 -3.93 -7.22 -8.28
N GLY A 262 -2.61 -7.12 -8.12
CA GLY A 262 -1.90 -5.85 -7.97
C GLY A 262 -2.01 -5.20 -6.58
N GLY A 263 -1.41 -4.02 -6.45
CA GLY A 263 -1.37 -3.22 -5.23
C GLY A 263 -0.21 -3.54 -4.30
N THR A 264 -0.30 -3.04 -3.08
CA THR A 264 0.78 -3.02 -2.08
C THR A 264 1.36 -4.41 -1.80
N MET A 265 0.52 -5.44 -1.63
CA MET A 265 1.00 -6.78 -1.29
C MET A 265 1.92 -7.39 -2.36
N ASN A 266 1.65 -7.17 -3.66
CA ASN A 266 2.55 -7.63 -4.72
C ASN A 266 3.91 -6.92 -4.65
N ARG A 267 3.92 -5.62 -4.36
CA ARG A 267 5.15 -4.84 -4.21
C ARG A 267 5.89 -5.16 -2.91
N GLU A 268 5.18 -5.48 -1.83
CA GLU A 268 5.75 -6.05 -0.61
C GLU A 268 6.45 -7.37 -0.91
N ALA A 269 5.82 -8.26 -1.70
CA ALA A 269 6.44 -9.50 -2.11
C ALA A 269 7.73 -9.25 -2.90
N VAL A 270 7.71 -8.33 -3.87
CA VAL A 270 8.91 -7.92 -4.61
C VAL A 270 10.01 -7.39 -3.67
N ALA A 271 9.66 -6.50 -2.73
CA ALA A 271 10.62 -5.91 -1.79
C ALA A 271 11.21 -6.94 -0.82
N LEU A 272 10.42 -7.96 -0.46
CA LEU A 272 10.83 -9.06 0.41
C LEU A 272 11.50 -10.22 -0.33
N GLY A 273 11.65 -10.12 -1.67
CA GLY A 273 12.25 -11.17 -2.51
C GLY A 273 11.37 -12.41 -2.66
N THR A 274 10.07 -12.29 -2.45
CA THR A 274 9.12 -13.40 -2.64
C THR A 274 8.63 -13.43 -4.08
N PRO A 275 8.72 -14.56 -4.80
CA PRO A 275 8.18 -14.72 -6.14
C PRO A 275 6.70 -14.31 -6.18
N VAL A 276 6.33 -13.48 -7.14
CA VAL A 276 4.99 -12.89 -7.17
C VAL A 276 4.43 -12.83 -8.59
N TRP A 277 3.14 -13.17 -8.69
CA TRP A 277 2.38 -13.08 -9.93
C TRP A 277 1.20 -12.13 -9.76
N THR A 278 0.99 -11.29 -10.78
CA THR A 278 -0.18 -10.41 -10.84
C THR A 278 -1.22 -10.94 -11.83
N THR A 279 -2.47 -10.96 -11.39
CA THR A 279 -3.66 -11.20 -12.24
C THR A 279 -4.38 -9.89 -12.58
N PHE A 280 -3.72 -8.74 -12.37
CA PHE A 280 -4.33 -7.43 -12.58
C PHE A 280 -4.55 -7.16 -14.07
N ALA A 281 -5.82 -6.95 -14.45
CA ALA A 281 -6.24 -6.68 -15.83
C ALA A 281 -6.49 -5.18 -16.11
N GLY A 282 -6.35 -4.29 -15.10
CA GLY A 282 -6.56 -2.86 -15.25
C GLY A 282 -5.36 -2.13 -15.85
N ARG A 283 -5.43 -0.80 -15.88
CA ARG A 283 -4.31 0.02 -16.34
C ARG A 283 -3.15 -0.08 -15.36
N ILE A 284 -2.03 -0.64 -15.82
CA ILE A 284 -0.81 -0.78 -15.04
C ILE A 284 -0.15 0.59 -14.86
N GLY A 285 0.46 0.84 -13.71
CA GLY A 285 1.30 2.00 -13.46
C GLY A 285 2.76 1.72 -13.78
N ALA A 286 3.54 2.79 -13.99
CA ALA A 286 4.95 2.71 -14.38
C ALA A 286 5.81 1.85 -13.44
N VAL A 287 5.50 1.86 -12.14
CA VAL A 287 6.19 0.99 -11.16
C VAL A 287 6.01 -0.49 -11.49
N ASP A 288 4.76 -0.93 -11.71
CA ASP A 288 4.50 -2.33 -12.02
C ASP A 288 4.99 -2.71 -13.44
N GLU A 289 4.95 -1.78 -14.40
CA GLU A 289 5.53 -1.96 -15.74
C GLU A 289 7.05 -2.21 -15.66
N GLN A 290 7.75 -1.42 -14.85
CA GLN A 290 9.18 -1.61 -14.62
C GLN A 290 9.47 -2.97 -13.96
N LEU A 291 8.73 -3.35 -12.91
CA LEU A 291 8.91 -4.63 -12.24
C LEU A 291 8.67 -5.84 -13.16
N LEU A 292 7.71 -5.73 -14.07
CA LEU A 292 7.46 -6.74 -15.11
C LEU A 292 8.64 -6.82 -16.09
N ALA A 293 9.17 -5.69 -16.53
CA ALA A 293 10.31 -5.62 -17.42
C ALA A 293 11.60 -6.17 -16.78
N GLU A 294 11.78 -5.97 -15.48
CA GLU A 294 12.90 -6.50 -14.68
C GLU A 294 12.72 -7.98 -14.29
N GLY A 295 11.56 -8.60 -14.54
CA GLY A 295 11.24 -9.96 -14.11
C GLY A 295 11.08 -10.14 -12.61
N ARG A 296 10.91 -9.05 -11.85
CA ARG A 296 10.65 -9.05 -10.40
C ARG A 296 9.17 -9.23 -10.07
N LEU A 297 8.29 -8.91 -11.00
CA LEU A 297 6.86 -9.21 -10.99
C LEU A 297 6.53 -10.03 -12.23
N ASN A 298 5.75 -11.07 -12.09
CA ASN A 298 5.34 -11.91 -13.21
C ASN A 298 3.85 -11.67 -13.52
N ARG A 299 3.49 -11.64 -14.80
CA ARG A 299 2.09 -11.60 -15.20
C ARG A 299 1.56 -13.04 -15.29
N LEU A 300 0.45 -13.31 -14.63
CA LEU A 300 -0.23 -14.60 -14.76
C LEU A 300 -1.33 -14.47 -15.82
N GLU A 301 -1.02 -14.87 -17.04
CA GLU A 301 -1.95 -14.89 -18.17
C GLU A 301 -2.46 -16.30 -18.44
N ASP A 302 -1.63 -17.30 -18.17
CA ASP A 302 -1.93 -18.72 -18.34
C ASP A 302 -1.49 -19.51 -17.11
N LEU A 303 -2.34 -20.43 -16.67
CA LEU A 303 -2.07 -21.29 -15.52
C LEU A 303 -0.95 -22.30 -15.78
N ASP A 304 -0.72 -22.67 -17.02
CA ASP A 304 0.36 -23.62 -17.38
C ASP A 304 1.75 -22.97 -17.23
N SER A 305 1.83 -21.64 -17.29
CA SER A 305 3.06 -20.88 -17.03
C SER A 305 3.39 -20.74 -15.54
N LEU A 306 2.43 -21.03 -14.64
CA LEU A 306 2.62 -20.90 -13.19
C LEU A 306 3.50 -22.04 -12.66
N THR A 307 4.72 -21.71 -12.26
CA THR A 307 5.64 -22.65 -11.61
C THR A 307 5.93 -22.17 -10.20
N ILE A 308 5.56 -22.98 -9.20
CA ILE A 308 5.81 -22.70 -7.78
C ILE A 308 6.90 -23.66 -7.31
N ALA A 309 8.05 -23.10 -6.95
CA ALA A 309 9.14 -23.85 -6.35
C ALA A 309 9.18 -23.60 -4.83
N LYS A 310 9.59 -24.61 -4.06
CA LYS A 310 9.86 -24.42 -2.64
C LYS A 310 11.06 -23.48 -2.49
N ARG A 311 10.89 -22.42 -1.66
CA ARG A 311 11.98 -21.49 -1.38
C ARG A 311 12.88 -21.99 -0.25
N GLY A 312 14.13 -21.55 -0.28
CA GLY A 312 15.03 -21.62 0.86
C GLY A 312 14.70 -20.56 1.94
N ALA A 313 15.68 -20.24 2.76
CA ALA A 313 15.51 -19.22 3.80
C ALA A 313 15.07 -17.87 3.21
N PRO A 314 14.11 -17.17 3.84
CA PRO A 314 13.65 -15.84 3.38
C PRO A 314 14.80 -14.84 3.37
N GLY A 315 14.86 -13.97 2.37
CA GLY A 315 15.57 -12.69 2.49
C GLY A 315 16.92 -12.53 1.80
N SER A 316 17.43 -13.51 1.01
CA SER A 316 18.72 -13.36 0.30
C SER A 316 18.72 -12.21 -0.74
N ASP A 317 17.55 -11.92 -1.34
CA ASP A 317 17.42 -10.98 -2.48
C ASP A 317 16.64 -9.71 -2.12
N ARG A 318 16.48 -9.44 -0.83
CA ARG A 318 15.73 -8.31 -0.32
C ARG A 318 16.48 -6.99 -0.49
N ILE A 319 15.82 -6.01 -1.07
CA ILE A 319 16.35 -4.64 -1.17
C ILE A 319 15.87 -3.85 0.05
N ARG A 320 16.81 -3.25 0.79
CA ARG A 320 16.55 -2.38 1.95
C ARG A 320 17.04 -0.97 1.64
N ARG A 321 16.20 0.03 1.86
CA ARG A 321 16.53 1.45 1.62
C ARG A 321 16.27 2.26 2.88
N ASP A 322 17.10 3.30 3.07
CA ASP A 322 16.99 4.17 4.23
C ASP A 322 15.77 5.13 4.10
N PRO A 323 14.79 5.08 5.02
CA PRO A 323 13.65 6.00 5.02
C PRO A 323 14.02 7.48 5.16
N ARG A 324 15.23 7.80 5.66
CA ARG A 324 15.73 9.17 5.74
C ARG A 324 15.73 9.87 4.39
N LEU A 325 15.98 9.15 3.30
CA LEU A 325 15.90 9.74 1.97
C LEU A 325 14.51 10.36 1.69
N LEU A 326 13.44 9.67 2.06
CA LEU A 326 12.07 10.19 1.89
C LEU A 326 11.80 11.38 2.81
N ALA A 327 12.33 11.36 4.04
CA ALA A 327 12.23 12.47 4.98
C ALA A 327 12.97 13.72 4.44
N ASP A 328 14.18 13.57 3.93
CA ASP A 328 14.99 14.65 3.36
C ASP A 328 14.33 15.27 2.11
N LEU A 329 13.80 14.42 1.23
CA LEU A 329 13.03 14.89 0.07
C LEU A 329 11.82 15.72 0.50
N ALA A 330 11.15 15.32 1.58
CA ALA A 330 9.99 16.05 2.12
C ALA A 330 10.42 17.37 2.76
N LEU A 331 11.47 17.38 3.59
CA LEU A 331 12.00 18.58 4.26
C LEU A 331 12.40 19.68 3.29
N GLY A 332 12.94 19.32 2.14
CA GLY A 332 13.29 20.29 1.12
C GLY A 332 12.14 21.14 0.58
N ALA A 333 10.87 20.81 0.89
CA ALA A 333 9.71 21.65 0.55
C ALA A 333 9.56 22.88 1.45
N ALA A 334 10.16 22.85 2.64
CA ALA A 334 10.13 23.96 3.60
C ALA A 334 11.34 24.91 3.44
N GLN A 335 12.36 24.51 2.70
CA GLN A 335 13.57 25.30 2.42
C GLN A 335 13.33 26.18 1.19
N ARG A 336 12.49 27.22 1.30
CA ARG A 336 12.32 28.25 0.26
C ARG A 336 12.95 29.56 0.66
#